data_ecfe9dc91d7b6ad22aecc5ffc98ec2ca
#
_entry.id   ecfe9dc91d7b6ad22aecc5ffc98ec2ca
#
_cell.length_a   1.000
_cell.length_b   1.000
_cell.length_c   1.000
_cell.angle_alpha   90.00
_cell.angle_beta   90.00
_cell.angle_gamma   90.00
#
_symmetry.space_group_name_H-M   'P 1'
#
loop_
_entity.id
_entity.type
_entity.pdbx_description
1 polymer ?
#
loop_
_entity_poly.entity_id
_entity_poly.type
_entity_poly.pdbx_seq_one_letter_code
_entity_poly.pdbx_strand_id
1 'polypeptide(L)'
;MHDLADVRTFVYRRFAERGDPPRPEDVAAEFGIEPSDALGALRALHDAHLLVLDDDRRLILMAHPWSAVPLGFVVTSEKVKWWGGCAWDSFAIPALVGENCMVATHCPGCGRALALDVCPDEPPTADLVAHFLVPIPRMWDDVMFACGHQSLFCSEEHVGRWLRQTRSPRGVILDMRTLWLLATRWYAGRLTRDYRRRTPDEARALFQELGLAGPFWGSEPPPAVGDGTARPVPRALSHTEPALLARSEHVRPDQG
;
A
#
# COMPACT_ATOMS: atom_id res chain seq x y z
N MET A 1 24.89 18.68 1.71
CA MET A 1 23.82 17.73 2.10
C MET A 1 22.60 18.15 1.27
N HIS A 2 22.13 17.29 0.38
CA HIS A 2 20.94 17.57 -0.43
C HIS A 2 19.70 17.59 0.46
N ASP A 3 18.69 18.39 0.07
CA ASP A 3 17.43 18.47 0.77
C ASP A 3 16.69 17.11 0.69
N LEU A 4 16.22 16.59 1.82
CA LEU A 4 15.45 15.36 1.86
C LEU A 4 14.17 15.43 1.01
N ALA A 5 13.63 16.62 0.79
CA ALA A 5 12.48 16.84 -0.10
C ALA A 5 12.82 16.51 -1.57
N ASP A 6 14.06 16.81 -2.01
CA ASP A 6 14.50 16.49 -3.37
C ASP A 6 14.70 14.98 -3.54
N VAL A 7 15.36 14.32 -2.57
CA VAL A 7 15.53 12.86 -2.58
C VAL A 7 14.18 12.15 -2.57
N ARG A 8 13.26 12.59 -1.70
CA ARG A 8 11.89 12.06 -1.66
C ARG A 8 11.21 12.21 -3.02
N THR A 9 11.27 13.41 -3.60
CA THR A 9 10.61 13.70 -4.89
C THR A 9 11.16 12.83 -6.01
N PHE A 10 12.48 12.63 -6.06
CA PHE A 10 13.13 11.73 -6.99
C PHE A 10 12.62 10.28 -6.84
N VAL A 11 12.58 9.74 -5.61
CA VAL A 11 12.07 8.39 -5.34
C VAL A 11 10.63 8.22 -5.83
N TYR A 12 9.77 9.18 -5.50
CA TYR A 12 8.35 9.11 -5.85
C TYR A 12 8.11 9.24 -7.37
N ARG A 13 8.84 10.14 -8.04
CA ARG A 13 8.76 10.28 -9.50
C ARG A 13 9.28 9.04 -10.22
N ARG A 14 10.36 8.44 -9.72
CA ARG A 14 10.89 7.19 -10.28
C ARG A 14 9.84 6.08 -10.26
N PHE A 15 9.13 5.90 -9.12
CA PHE A 15 8.01 4.96 -9.05
C PHE A 15 6.90 5.32 -10.05
N ALA A 16 6.47 6.59 -10.09
CA ALA A 16 5.40 7.03 -10.99
C ALA A 16 5.74 6.78 -12.46
N GLU A 17 6.98 7.03 -12.87
CA GLU A 17 7.44 6.97 -14.26
C GLU A 17 7.84 5.56 -14.71
N ARG A 18 8.33 4.71 -13.80
CA ARG A 18 8.93 3.42 -14.17
C ARG A 18 8.32 2.20 -13.48
N GLY A 19 7.56 2.39 -12.40
CA GLY A 19 6.95 1.31 -11.65
C GLY A 19 7.88 0.62 -10.63
N ASP A 20 9.15 1.02 -10.56
CA ASP A 20 10.17 0.47 -9.67
C ASP A 20 10.88 1.56 -8.85
N PRO A 21 11.36 1.24 -7.64
CA PRO A 21 12.12 2.20 -6.83
C PRO A 21 13.55 2.40 -7.36
N PRO A 22 14.16 3.55 -7.10
CA PRO A 22 15.60 3.70 -7.28
C PRO A 22 16.36 2.90 -6.22
N ARG A 23 17.54 2.40 -6.58
CA ARG A 23 18.51 1.87 -5.62
C ARG A 23 19.30 3.02 -4.97
N PRO A 24 19.98 2.79 -3.84
CA PRO A 24 20.83 3.83 -3.23
C PRO A 24 21.87 4.38 -4.22
N GLU A 25 22.38 3.53 -5.12
CA GLU A 25 23.35 3.92 -6.14
C GLU A 25 22.74 4.86 -7.20
N ASP A 26 21.46 4.66 -7.56
CA ASP A 26 20.72 5.56 -8.47
C ASP A 26 20.50 6.93 -7.82
N VAL A 27 20.18 6.96 -6.52
CA VAL A 27 20.06 8.21 -5.75
C VAL A 27 21.41 8.92 -5.66
N ALA A 28 22.48 8.18 -5.39
CA ALA A 28 23.84 8.72 -5.33
C ALA A 28 24.24 9.36 -6.66
N ALA A 29 23.98 8.68 -7.77
CA ALA A 29 24.26 9.18 -9.11
C ALA A 29 23.45 10.43 -9.48
N GLU A 30 22.14 10.46 -9.15
CA GLU A 30 21.27 11.61 -9.42
C GLU A 30 21.73 12.87 -8.71
N PHE A 31 22.17 12.74 -7.45
CA PHE A 31 22.53 13.90 -6.63
C PHE A 31 24.05 14.16 -6.56
N GLY A 32 24.88 13.34 -7.21
CA GLY A 32 26.33 13.49 -7.17
C GLY A 32 26.90 13.35 -5.74
N ILE A 33 26.38 12.41 -4.95
CA ILE A 33 26.78 12.13 -3.56
C ILE A 33 27.31 10.70 -3.42
N GLU A 34 27.97 10.42 -2.30
CA GLU A 34 28.42 9.07 -2.01
C GLU A 34 27.23 8.12 -1.74
N PRO A 35 27.32 6.84 -2.10
CA PRO A 35 26.25 5.85 -1.84
C PRO A 35 25.87 5.73 -0.36
N SER A 36 26.81 5.96 0.55
CA SER A 36 26.55 5.99 2.00
C SER A 36 25.65 7.15 2.40
N ASP A 37 25.81 8.32 1.78
CA ASP A 37 25.00 9.51 2.04
C ASP A 37 23.60 9.34 1.46
N ALA A 38 23.49 8.76 0.25
CA ALA A 38 22.22 8.41 -0.36
C ALA A 38 21.43 7.43 0.54
N LEU A 39 22.09 6.41 1.05
CA LEU A 39 21.47 5.46 1.99
C LEU A 39 21.06 6.14 3.30
N GLY A 40 21.88 7.08 3.80
CA GLY A 40 21.55 7.92 4.96
C GLY A 40 20.26 8.73 4.73
N ALA A 41 20.12 9.35 3.56
CA ALA A 41 18.91 10.09 3.18
C ALA A 41 17.66 9.18 3.09
N LEU A 42 17.79 7.99 2.49
CA LEU A 42 16.69 7.03 2.43
C LEU A 42 16.25 6.56 3.82
N ARG A 43 17.19 6.33 4.73
CA ARG A 43 16.89 5.99 6.13
C ARG A 43 16.19 7.12 6.87
N ALA A 44 16.62 8.36 6.65
CA ALA A 44 15.94 9.53 7.22
C ALA A 44 14.49 9.68 6.71
N LEU A 45 14.25 9.38 5.42
CA LEU A 45 12.89 9.35 4.86
C LEU A 45 12.05 8.21 5.45
N HIS A 46 12.65 7.06 5.71
CA HIS A 46 11.98 5.96 6.40
C HIS A 46 11.59 6.33 7.83
N ASP A 47 12.52 6.90 8.61
CA ASP A 47 12.26 7.35 9.98
C ASP A 47 11.19 8.44 10.05
N ALA A 48 11.08 9.27 9.00
CA ALA A 48 10.01 10.25 8.82
C ALA A 48 8.69 9.64 8.31
N HIS A 49 8.61 8.31 8.14
CA HIS A 49 7.47 7.58 7.57
C HIS A 49 7.05 8.08 6.17
N LEU A 50 8.01 8.49 5.37
CA LEU A 50 7.78 8.92 3.98
C LEU A 50 7.99 7.78 2.98
N LEU A 51 8.74 6.76 3.35
CA LEU A 51 8.90 5.49 2.61
C LEU A 51 9.13 4.33 3.60
N VAL A 52 9.12 3.11 3.11
CA VAL A 52 9.40 1.90 3.89
C VAL A 52 10.64 1.23 3.30
N LEU A 53 11.62 0.94 4.13
CA LEU A 53 12.79 0.13 3.78
C LEU A 53 12.62 -1.31 4.28
N ASP A 54 13.38 -2.21 3.71
CA ASP A 54 13.54 -3.59 4.19
C ASP A 54 14.16 -3.66 5.59
N ASP A 55 14.23 -4.86 6.17
CA ASP A 55 14.77 -5.06 7.54
C ASP A 55 16.25 -4.62 7.65
N ASP A 56 17.04 -4.79 6.58
CA ASP A 56 18.42 -4.33 6.51
C ASP A 56 18.53 -2.80 6.30
N ARG A 57 17.40 -2.14 6.08
CA ARG A 57 17.26 -0.70 5.81
C ARG A 57 18.11 -0.22 4.62
N ARG A 58 18.09 -0.99 3.55
CA ARG A 58 18.86 -0.74 2.32
C ARG A 58 18.01 -0.61 1.08
N LEU A 59 16.92 -1.38 0.97
CA LEU A 59 16.06 -1.39 -0.20
C LEU A 59 14.69 -0.78 0.11
N ILE A 60 14.17 -0.02 -0.82
CA ILE A 60 12.82 0.56 -0.70
C ILE A 60 11.80 -0.54 -0.98
N LEU A 61 10.97 -0.86 0.01
CA LEU A 61 9.83 -1.75 -0.13
C LEU A 61 8.58 -1.00 -0.59
N MET A 62 8.38 0.23 -0.08
CA MET A 62 7.22 1.05 -0.44
C MET A 62 7.56 2.54 -0.41
N ALA A 63 6.98 3.28 -1.34
CA ALA A 63 6.80 4.72 -1.26
C ALA A 63 5.33 4.98 -1.63
N HIS A 64 4.45 4.91 -0.61
CA HIS A 64 2.99 4.93 -0.81
C HIS A 64 2.53 6.04 -1.76
N PRO A 65 1.73 5.72 -2.79
CA PRO A 65 0.92 4.51 -2.92
C PRO A 65 1.60 3.33 -3.66
N TRP A 66 2.85 3.43 -4.06
CA TRP A 66 3.56 2.37 -4.79
C TRP A 66 4.26 1.39 -3.86
N SER A 67 4.30 0.14 -4.30
CA SER A 67 5.07 -0.93 -3.67
C SER A 67 6.14 -1.46 -4.63
N ALA A 68 7.29 -1.85 -4.09
CA ALA A 68 8.32 -2.59 -4.83
C ALA A 68 8.09 -4.11 -4.77
N VAL A 69 7.14 -4.54 -3.93
CA VAL A 69 6.80 -5.95 -3.74
C VAL A 69 5.30 -6.19 -4.00
N PRO A 70 4.93 -7.39 -4.50
CA PRO A 70 3.54 -7.69 -4.80
C PRO A 70 2.72 -7.87 -3.52
N LEU A 71 1.79 -6.96 -3.23
CA LEU A 71 0.84 -7.03 -2.12
C LEU A 71 -0.60 -7.34 -2.58
N GLY A 72 -0.74 -7.87 -3.79
CA GLY A 72 -2.03 -8.34 -4.31
C GLY A 72 -2.76 -7.36 -5.22
N PHE A 73 -2.21 -6.18 -5.49
CA PHE A 73 -2.76 -5.21 -6.42
C PHE A 73 -1.79 -4.89 -7.55
N VAL A 74 -2.32 -4.87 -8.77
CA VAL A 74 -1.62 -4.39 -9.97
C VAL A 74 -2.40 -3.22 -10.52
N VAL A 75 -1.71 -2.10 -10.77
CA VAL A 75 -2.27 -0.93 -11.43
C VAL A 75 -1.56 -0.76 -12.76
N THR A 76 -2.31 -0.62 -13.86
CA THR A 76 -1.73 -0.57 -15.20
C THR A 76 -2.33 0.62 -15.97
N SER A 77 -1.48 1.52 -16.47
CA SER A 77 -1.82 2.50 -17.50
C SER A 77 -1.41 1.97 -18.89
N GLU A 78 -1.55 2.79 -19.91
CA GLU A 78 -1.03 2.44 -21.25
C GLU A 78 0.49 2.27 -21.29
N LYS A 79 1.22 2.95 -20.38
CA LYS A 79 2.69 3.05 -20.43
C LYS A 79 3.40 2.27 -19.34
N VAL A 80 2.81 2.25 -18.14
CA VAL A 80 3.48 1.75 -16.94
C VAL A 80 2.59 0.79 -16.17
N LYS A 81 3.22 -0.19 -15.54
CA LYS A 81 2.59 -1.10 -14.60
C LYS A 81 3.24 -0.93 -13.23
N TRP A 82 2.40 -0.82 -12.21
CA TRP A 82 2.82 -0.66 -10.82
C TRP A 82 2.27 -1.78 -9.94
N TRP A 83 3.00 -2.11 -8.91
CA TRP A 83 2.40 -2.73 -7.73
C TRP A 83 1.79 -1.64 -6.86
N GLY A 84 0.51 -1.74 -6.57
CA GLY A 84 -0.13 -0.94 -5.53
C GLY A 84 0.12 -1.56 -4.15
N GLY A 85 0.25 -0.74 -3.12
CA GLY A 85 0.46 -1.24 -1.75
C GLY A 85 -0.77 -1.96 -1.20
N CYS A 86 -1.96 -1.40 -1.40
CA CYS A 86 -3.24 -1.93 -0.92
C CYS A 86 -4.40 -1.36 -1.74
N ALA A 87 -5.64 -1.63 -1.34
CA ALA A 87 -6.82 -1.03 -1.97
C ALA A 87 -6.78 0.50 -1.92
N TRP A 88 -6.47 1.08 -0.75
CA TRP A 88 -6.34 2.53 -0.60
C TRP A 88 -5.28 3.13 -1.54
N ASP A 89 -4.10 2.53 -1.53
CA ASP A 89 -2.96 2.95 -2.36
C ASP A 89 -3.28 2.86 -3.86
N SER A 90 -3.81 1.71 -4.28
CA SER A 90 -4.04 1.42 -5.70
C SER A 90 -5.02 2.38 -6.35
N PHE A 91 -6.03 2.84 -5.61
CA PHE A 91 -7.02 3.80 -6.10
C PHE A 91 -6.52 5.25 -6.12
N ALA A 92 -5.35 5.52 -5.53
CA ALA A 92 -4.72 6.84 -5.60
C ALA A 92 -3.82 7.02 -6.84
N ILE A 93 -3.26 5.92 -7.37
CA ILE A 93 -2.29 5.98 -8.46
C ILE A 93 -2.84 6.69 -9.70
N PRO A 94 -4.06 6.40 -10.21
CA PRO A 94 -4.60 7.08 -11.38
C PRO A 94 -4.63 8.60 -11.23
N ALA A 95 -5.09 9.11 -10.10
CA ALA A 95 -5.15 10.55 -9.83
C ALA A 95 -3.76 11.19 -9.69
N LEU A 96 -2.77 10.44 -9.19
CA LEU A 96 -1.40 10.95 -9.06
C LEU A 96 -0.66 11.02 -10.39
N VAL A 97 -0.88 10.05 -11.27
CA VAL A 97 -0.23 10.02 -12.59
C VAL A 97 -1.04 10.77 -13.65
N GLY A 98 -2.31 11.12 -13.37
CA GLY A 98 -3.20 11.84 -14.29
C GLY A 98 -3.64 10.98 -15.48
N GLU A 99 -3.70 9.66 -15.33
CA GLU A 99 -4.02 8.71 -16.39
C GLU A 99 -5.15 7.74 -15.94
N ASN A 100 -5.99 7.31 -16.87
CA ASN A 100 -6.90 6.20 -16.65
C ASN A 100 -6.08 4.93 -16.45
N CYS A 101 -6.41 4.16 -15.42
CA CYS A 101 -5.71 2.93 -15.10
C CYS A 101 -6.68 1.77 -14.87
N MET A 102 -6.26 0.57 -15.20
CA MET A 102 -6.90 -0.64 -14.72
C MET A 102 -6.29 -1.03 -13.37
N VAL A 103 -7.12 -1.20 -12.36
CA VAL A 103 -6.75 -1.75 -11.04
C VAL A 103 -7.20 -3.19 -10.99
N ALA A 104 -6.26 -4.12 -10.89
CA ALA A 104 -6.50 -5.56 -10.85
C ALA A 104 -6.07 -6.17 -9.51
N THR A 105 -6.92 -7.06 -8.98
CA THR A 105 -6.69 -7.80 -7.74
C THR A 105 -7.56 -9.06 -7.72
N HIS A 106 -7.75 -9.67 -6.57
CA HIS A 106 -8.71 -10.75 -6.34
C HIS A 106 -9.45 -10.56 -5.02
N CYS A 107 -10.67 -11.10 -4.93
CA CYS A 107 -11.45 -11.09 -3.71
C CYS A 107 -10.91 -12.15 -2.72
N PRO A 108 -10.41 -11.78 -1.53
CA PRO A 108 -9.89 -12.77 -0.58
C PRO A 108 -10.96 -13.74 -0.05
N GLY A 109 -12.25 -13.35 -0.10
CA GLY A 109 -13.34 -14.19 0.41
C GLY A 109 -13.82 -15.29 -0.54
N CYS A 110 -13.54 -15.18 -1.87
CA CYS A 110 -13.98 -16.17 -2.86
C CYS A 110 -12.96 -16.46 -3.97
N GLY A 111 -11.83 -15.77 -4.01
CA GLY A 111 -10.80 -15.96 -5.04
C GLY A 111 -11.11 -15.35 -6.41
N ARG A 112 -12.30 -14.73 -6.60
CA ARG A 112 -12.68 -14.13 -7.90
C ARG A 112 -11.69 -13.03 -8.27
N ALA A 113 -11.18 -13.06 -9.49
CA ALA A 113 -10.41 -11.97 -10.06
C ALA A 113 -11.29 -10.72 -10.21
N LEU A 114 -10.74 -9.58 -9.82
CA LEU A 114 -11.37 -8.27 -9.91
C LEU A 114 -10.50 -7.37 -10.77
N ALA A 115 -11.12 -6.67 -11.73
CA ALA A 115 -10.46 -5.67 -12.54
C ALA A 115 -11.43 -4.50 -12.73
N LEU A 116 -10.96 -3.28 -12.49
CA LEU A 116 -11.75 -2.06 -12.56
C LEU A 116 -10.97 -1.02 -13.34
N ASP A 117 -11.68 -0.33 -14.24
CA ASP A 117 -11.17 0.90 -14.82
C ASP A 117 -11.39 2.03 -13.81
N VAL A 118 -10.32 2.73 -13.46
CA VAL A 118 -10.33 3.82 -12.48
C VAL A 118 -9.83 5.10 -13.15
N CYS A 119 -10.70 6.10 -13.18
CA CYS A 119 -10.39 7.43 -13.71
C CYS A 119 -9.79 8.33 -12.62
N PRO A 120 -8.95 9.32 -13.00
CA PRO A 120 -8.45 10.32 -12.06
C PRO A 120 -9.55 11.17 -11.42
N ASP A 121 -10.62 11.47 -12.15
CA ASP A 121 -11.58 12.51 -11.82
C ASP A 121 -12.94 12.00 -11.34
N GLU A 122 -13.22 10.70 -11.52
CA GLU A 122 -14.51 10.10 -11.18
C GLU A 122 -14.34 8.78 -10.41
N PRO A 123 -15.18 8.56 -9.38
CA PRO A 123 -15.19 7.29 -8.67
C PRO A 123 -15.71 6.17 -9.58
N PRO A 124 -15.14 4.96 -9.51
CA PRO A 124 -15.61 3.83 -10.29
C PRO A 124 -17.00 3.38 -9.83
N THR A 125 -17.85 3.06 -10.81
CA THR A 125 -19.15 2.43 -10.58
C THR A 125 -18.98 0.92 -10.53
N ALA A 126 -18.79 0.37 -9.33
CA ALA A 126 -18.70 -1.07 -9.12
C ALA A 126 -19.39 -1.45 -7.82
N ASP A 127 -20.14 -2.55 -7.84
CA ASP A 127 -20.75 -3.14 -6.65
C ASP A 127 -19.71 -4.03 -5.93
N LEU A 128 -18.70 -3.37 -5.37
CA LEU A 128 -17.63 -3.95 -4.57
C LEU A 128 -17.50 -3.18 -3.26
N VAL A 129 -16.81 -3.77 -2.31
CA VAL A 129 -16.48 -3.12 -1.05
C VAL A 129 -14.98 -3.26 -0.76
N ALA A 130 -14.41 -2.24 -0.13
CA ALA A 130 -13.08 -2.33 0.46
C ALA A 130 -13.21 -2.67 1.95
N HIS A 131 -12.31 -3.50 2.45
CA HIS A 131 -12.20 -3.80 3.86
C HIS A 131 -10.80 -3.48 4.37
N PHE A 132 -10.74 -2.71 5.46
CA PHE A 132 -9.50 -2.35 6.16
C PHE A 132 -9.48 -3.01 7.53
N LEU A 133 -8.49 -3.85 7.76
CA LEU A 133 -8.37 -4.62 9.00
C LEU A 133 -7.72 -3.83 10.13
N VAL A 134 -6.66 -3.08 9.82
CA VAL A 134 -5.81 -2.41 10.81
C VAL A 134 -6.26 -0.97 11.02
N PRO A 135 -6.56 -0.55 12.27
CA PRO A 135 -6.88 0.83 12.57
C PRO A 135 -5.76 1.80 12.15
N ILE A 136 -6.14 2.96 11.63
CA ILE A 136 -5.20 3.95 11.07
C ILE A 136 -4.07 4.34 12.04
N PRO A 137 -4.31 4.58 13.35
CA PRO A 137 -3.23 4.90 14.28
C PRO A 137 -2.18 3.80 14.45
N ARG A 138 -2.50 2.58 14.05
CA ARG A 138 -1.63 1.40 14.18
C ARG A 138 -1.00 0.93 12.87
N MET A 139 -1.26 1.61 11.75
CA MET A 139 -0.75 1.16 10.45
C MET A 139 0.77 1.11 10.38
N TRP A 140 1.45 2.02 11.10
CA TRP A 140 2.90 2.07 11.12
C TRP A 140 3.56 1.12 12.13
N ASP A 141 2.79 0.36 12.91
CA ASP A 141 3.32 -0.72 13.75
C ASP A 141 3.89 -1.85 12.88
N ASP A 142 3.20 -2.17 11.77
CA ASP A 142 3.62 -3.08 10.72
C ASP A 142 2.91 -2.69 9.40
N VAL A 143 3.58 -1.87 8.60
CA VAL A 143 3.04 -1.31 7.36
C VAL A 143 2.76 -2.40 6.32
N MET A 144 3.63 -3.40 6.23
CA MET A 144 3.49 -4.48 5.26
C MET A 144 2.27 -5.34 5.58
N PHE A 145 2.07 -5.66 6.86
CA PHE A 145 0.87 -6.35 7.33
C PHE A 145 -0.38 -5.50 7.10
N ALA A 146 -0.35 -4.22 7.47
CA ALA A 146 -1.49 -3.32 7.31
C ALA A 146 -1.92 -3.21 5.84
N CYS A 147 -1.00 -2.95 4.93
CA CYS A 147 -1.27 -2.87 3.49
C CYS A 147 -1.72 -4.21 2.92
N GLY A 148 -1.12 -5.33 3.33
CA GLY A 148 -1.54 -6.67 2.90
C GLY A 148 -2.98 -7.05 3.32
N HIS A 149 -3.59 -6.29 4.25
CA HIS A 149 -4.93 -6.55 4.78
C HIS A 149 -5.94 -5.42 4.51
N GLN A 150 -5.66 -4.56 3.53
CA GLN A 150 -6.61 -3.59 2.99
C GLN A 150 -6.98 -4.02 1.57
N SER A 151 -8.06 -4.79 1.45
CA SER A 151 -8.39 -5.53 0.23
C SER A 151 -9.76 -5.15 -0.33
N LEU A 152 -10.00 -5.50 -1.60
CA LEU A 152 -11.32 -5.44 -2.23
C LEU A 152 -12.04 -6.79 -2.14
N PHE A 153 -13.34 -6.72 -1.93
CA PHE A 153 -14.25 -7.87 -1.85
C PHE A 153 -15.45 -7.68 -2.76
N CYS A 154 -16.01 -8.81 -3.23
CA CYS A 154 -17.22 -8.79 -4.03
C CYS A 154 -18.45 -8.30 -3.26
N SER A 155 -18.46 -8.44 -1.92
CA SER A 155 -19.55 -8.05 -1.05
C SER A 155 -19.14 -8.12 0.42
N GLU A 156 -19.92 -7.55 1.31
CA GLU A 156 -19.75 -7.70 2.77
C GLU A 156 -19.86 -9.16 3.23
N GLU A 157 -20.65 -9.99 2.57
CA GLU A 157 -20.72 -11.42 2.86
C GLU A 157 -19.34 -12.09 2.67
N HIS A 158 -18.63 -11.73 1.60
CA HIS A 158 -17.29 -12.24 1.33
C HIS A 158 -16.24 -11.71 2.34
N VAL A 159 -16.39 -10.48 2.82
CA VAL A 159 -15.61 -10.00 3.98
C VAL A 159 -15.88 -10.89 5.20
N GLY A 160 -17.14 -11.14 5.54
CA GLY A 160 -17.51 -11.98 6.67
C GLY A 160 -16.99 -13.42 6.54
N ARG A 161 -16.98 -13.98 5.33
CA ARG A 161 -16.39 -15.31 5.07
C ARG A 161 -14.88 -15.31 5.33
N TRP A 162 -14.17 -14.34 4.79
CA TRP A 162 -12.73 -14.20 4.97
C TRP A 162 -12.35 -14.01 6.44
N LEU A 163 -13.06 -13.14 7.18
CA LEU A 163 -12.83 -12.92 8.61
C LEU A 163 -12.97 -14.22 9.44
N ARG A 164 -13.98 -15.04 9.12
CA ARG A 164 -14.14 -16.34 9.79
C ARG A 164 -13.00 -17.31 9.47
N GLN A 165 -12.56 -17.37 8.21
CA GLN A 165 -11.48 -18.26 7.76
C GLN A 165 -10.14 -17.87 8.38
N THR A 166 -9.85 -16.57 8.47
CA THR A 166 -8.58 -16.04 9.00
C THR A 166 -8.61 -15.83 10.51
N ARG A 167 -9.78 -15.94 11.15
CA ARG A 167 -10.01 -15.59 12.57
C ARG A 167 -9.59 -14.15 12.89
N SER A 168 -9.74 -13.26 11.92
CA SER A 168 -9.39 -11.86 12.05
C SER A 168 -10.50 -11.06 12.73
N PRO A 169 -10.18 -10.01 13.48
CA PRO A 169 -11.18 -9.10 14.04
C PRO A 169 -11.90 -8.34 12.92
N ARG A 170 -13.08 -7.81 13.23
CA ARG A 170 -13.78 -6.96 12.27
C ARG A 170 -13.09 -5.61 12.16
N GLY A 171 -12.71 -5.22 10.95
CA GLY A 171 -12.26 -3.89 10.61
C GLY A 171 -13.41 -2.98 10.15
N VAL A 172 -13.13 -2.10 9.22
CA VAL A 172 -14.13 -1.21 8.58
C VAL A 172 -14.33 -1.60 7.13
N ILE A 173 -15.55 -1.36 6.65
CA ILE A 173 -15.94 -1.57 5.26
C ILE A 173 -16.26 -0.21 4.64
N LEU A 174 -15.75 0.01 3.43
CA LEU A 174 -15.96 1.22 2.65
C LEU A 174 -16.61 0.83 1.32
N ASP A 175 -17.54 1.65 0.84
CA ASP A 175 -17.99 1.59 -0.54
C ASP A 175 -16.90 2.14 -1.49
N MET A 176 -17.06 1.90 -2.78
CA MET A 176 -16.07 2.27 -3.79
C MET A 176 -15.90 3.78 -3.94
N ARG A 177 -16.97 4.56 -3.77
CA ARG A 177 -16.92 6.02 -3.79
C ARG A 177 -16.10 6.57 -2.63
N THR A 178 -16.38 6.09 -1.43
CA THR A 178 -15.66 6.49 -0.22
C THR A 178 -14.18 6.11 -0.29
N LEU A 179 -13.87 4.89 -0.76
CA LEU A 179 -12.48 4.45 -1.00
C LEU A 179 -11.76 5.39 -1.98
N TRP A 180 -12.39 5.69 -3.12
CA TRP A 180 -11.80 6.56 -4.15
C TRP A 180 -11.57 7.98 -3.64
N LEU A 181 -12.55 8.57 -2.95
CA LEU A 181 -12.42 9.91 -2.34
C LEU A 181 -11.30 9.94 -1.30
N LEU A 182 -11.23 8.91 -0.47
CA LEU A 182 -10.17 8.76 0.53
C LEU A 182 -8.80 8.68 -0.16
N ALA A 183 -8.67 7.84 -1.17
CA ALA A 183 -7.42 7.64 -1.91
C ALA A 183 -6.95 8.92 -2.59
N THR A 184 -7.80 9.55 -3.39
CA THR A 184 -7.43 10.74 -4.16
C THR A 184 -7.08 11.92 -3.27
N ARG A 185 -7.86 12.18 -2.21
CA ARG A 185 -7.60 13.29 -1.29
C ARG A 185 -6.41 13.05 -0.37
N TRP A 186 -6.22 11.82 0.12
CA TRP A 186 -5.11 11.48 0.99
C TRP A 186 -3.76 11.64 0.30
N TYR A 187 -3.67 11.21 -0.95
CA TYR A 187 -2.43 11.22 -1.72
C TYR A 187 -2.21 12.48 -2.54
N ALA A 188 -3.16 13.42 -2.58
CA ALA A 188 -3.02 14.69 -3.30
C ALA A 188 -1.69 15.39 -2.99
N GLY A 189 -1.00 15.86 -4.04
CA GLY A 189 0.28 16.56 -3.93
C GLY A 189 1.48 15.67 -3.62
N ARG A 190 1.33 14.34 -3.53
CA ARG A 190 2.41 13.42 -3.15
C ARG A 190 3.64 13.50 -4.05
N LEU A 191 3.49 13.90 -5.32
CA LEU A 191 4.59 14.06 -6.28
C LEU A 191 5.23 15.46 -6.28
N THR A 192 4.68 16.40 -5.52
CA THR A 192 5.25 17.76 -5.45
C THR A 192 6.42 17.81 -4.46
N ARG A 193 7.38 18.70 -4.71
CA ARG A 193 8.58 18.85 -3.88
C ARG A 193 8.25 19.25 -2.43
N ASP A 194 7.29 20.11 -2.26
CA ASP A 194 6.84 20.72 -0.99
C ASP A 194 5.79 19.87 -0.26
N TYR A 195 5.53 18.64 -0.73
CA TYR A 195 4.68 17.73 0.01
C TYR A 195 5.21 17.48 1.41
N ARG A 196 4.33 17.60 2.39
CA ARG A 196 4.54 17.17 3.78
C ARG A 196 3.45 16.20 4.22
N ARG A 197 3.78 15.35 5.14
CA ARG A 197 2.75 14.51 5.79
C ARG A 197 1.73 15.38 6.51
N ARG A 198 0.49 14.94 6.48
CA ARG A 198 -0.56 15.56 7.30
C ARG A 198 -0.25 15.36 8.77
N THR A 199 -0.52 16.37 9.56
CA THR A 199 -0.56 16.23 11.00
C THR A 199 -1.72 15.32 11.41
N PRO A 200 -1.72 14.74 12.63
CA PRO A 200 -2.86 13.95 13.11
C PRO A 200 -4.20 14.72 13.06
N ASP A 201 -4.19 16.03 13.30
CA ASP A 201 -5.40 16.85 13.23
C ASP A 201 -5.90 17.03 11.80
N GLU A 202 -5.01 17.31 10.86
CA GLU A 202 -5.33 17.40 9.43
C GLU A 202 -5.84 16.05 8.88
N ALA A 203 -5.28 14.95 9.35
CA ALA A 203 -5.75 13.61 8.98
C ALA A 203 -7.17 13.36 9.50
N ARG A 204 -7.43 13.68 10.78
CA ARG A 204 -8.77 13.54 11.38
C ARG A 204 -9.80 14.43 10.68
N ALA A 205 -9.45 15.67 10.35
CA ALA A 205 -10.34 16.57 9.63
C ALA A 205 -10.73 15.99 8.27
N LEU A 206 -9.75 15.48 7.49
CA LEU A 206 -10.03 14.82 6.21
C LEU A 206 -10.94 13.60 6.37
N PHE A 207 -10.69 12.75 7.37
CA PHE A 207 -11.54 11.58 7.61
C PHE A 207 -12.98 12.00 7.96
N GLN A 208 -13.15 13.01 8.80
CA GLN A 208 -14.48 13.54 9.17
C GLN A 208 -15.23 14.11 7.96
N GLU A 209 -14.55 14.86 7.07
CA GLU A 209 -15.13 15.36 5.81
C GLU A 209 -15.64 14.23 4.91
N LEU A 210 -15.03 13.04 4.99
CA LEU A 210 -15.42 11.86 4.25
C LEU A 210 -16.46 10.98 4.99
N GLY A 211 -16.95 11.44 6.16
CA GLY A 211 -17.85 10.66 7.01
C GLY A 211 -17.17 9.50 7.75
N LEU A 212 -15.83 9.49 7.80
CA LEU A 212 -15.03 8.46 8.46
C LEU A 212 -14.69 8.92 9.88
N ALA A 213 -15.36 8.34 10.87
CA ALA A 213 -15.23 8.70 12.27
C ALA A 213 -15.06 7.48 13.17
N GLY A 214 -14.70 7.72 14.45
CA GLY A 214 -14.54 6.67 15.46
C GLY A 214 -13.09 6.21 15.66
N PRO A 215 -12.87 5.29 16.61
CA PRO A 215 -11.54 4.85 17.05
C PRO A 215 -10.67 4.28 15.93
N PHE A 216 -11.28 3.64 14.93
CA PHE A 216 -10.56 3.12 13.77
C PHE A 216 -9.82 4.21 12.99
N TRP A 217 -10.39 5.41 12.94
CA TRP A 217 -9.85 6.58 12.22
C TRP A 217 -9.08 7.55 13.10
N GLY A 218 -8.91 7.22 14.40
CA GLY A 218 -8.19 8.06 15.35
C GLY A 218 -8.95 9.31 15.80
N SER A 219 -10.29 9.34 15.67
CA SER A 219 -11.11 10.47 16.06
C SER A 219 -11.50 10.50 17.56
N GLU A 220 -11.25 9.43 18.30
CA GLU A 220 -11.34 9.37 19.74
C GLU A 220 -9.96 9.16 20.36
N PRO A 221 -9.68 9.72 21.54
CA PRO A 221 -8.45 9.38 22.25
C PRO A 221 -8.41 7.88 22.49
N PRO A 222 -7.24 7.22 22.47
CA PRO A 222 -7.15 5.81 22.80
C PRO A 222 -7.78 5.62 24.18
N PRO A 223 -8.57 4.56 24.41
CA PRO A 223 -9.11 4.29 25.73
C PRO A 223 -7.96 4.31 26.73
N ALA A 224 -8.16 5.00 27.85
CA ALA A 224 -7.19 5.03 28.94
C ALA A 224 -6.75 3.59 29.18
N VAL A 225 -5.44 3.35 29.20
CA VAL A 225 -4.86 2.01 29.37
C VAL A 225 -5.41 1.45 30.69
N GLY A 226 -6.50 0.72 30.57
CA GLY A 226 -7.02 -0.13 31.62
C GLY A 226 -6.01 -1.27 31.78
N ASP A 227 -5.52 -1.41 32.98
CA ASP A 227 -4.60 -2.37 33.49
C ASP A 227 -4.69 -3.75 32.76
N GLY A 228 -3.64 -4.07 32.05
CA GLY A 228 -3.15 -5.39 31.74
C GLY A 228 -4.09 -6.46 31.25
N THR A 229 -4.42 -6.50 29.96
CA THR A 229 -4.47 -7.76 29.16
C THR A 229 -4.59 -7.47 27.65
N ALA A 230 -3.71 -6.69 27.08
CA ALA A 230 -3.53 -6.71 25.63
C ALA A 230 -2.80 -8.02 25.27
N ARG A 231 -3.56 -9.01 24.76
CA ARG A 231 -2.93 -10.16 24.11
C ARG A 231 -2.10 -9.63 22.95
N PRO A 232 -0.81 -10.00 22.84
CA PRO A 232 0.00 -9.59 21.70
C PRO A 232 -0.66 -10.10 20.42
N VAL A 233 -0.75 -9.23 19.42
CA VAL A 233 -1.12 -9.63 18.05
C VAL A 233 -0.10 -10.70 17.64
N PRO A 234 -0.53 -11.87 17.14
CA PRO A 234 0.40 -12.92 16.74
C PRO A 234 1.38 -12.33 15.72
N ARG A 235 2.66 -12.44 16.00
CA ARG A 235 3.74 -12.11 15.08
C ARG A 235 3.51 -12.91 13.81
N ALA A 236 3.55 -12.28 12.65
CA ALA A 236 3.37 -12.94 11.35
C ALA A 236 4.18 -14.23 11.31
N LEU A 237 3.50 -15.31 10.93
CA LEU A 237 4.16 -16.56 10.61
C LEU A 237 5.21 -16.28 9.54
N SER A 238 6.45 -16.62 9.83
CA SER A 238 7.56 -16.58 8.90
C SER A 238 7.10 -17.18 7.57
N HIS A 239 7.30 -16.43 6.49
CA HIS A 239 7.00 -16.86 5.13
C HIS A 239 7.65 -18.22 4.88
N THR A 240 6.83 -19.26 4.82
CA THR A 240 7.23 -20.53 4.23
C THR A 240 7.42 -20.25 2.75
N GLU A 241 8.63 -20.41 2.27
CA GLU A 241 8.98 -20.34 0.85
C GLU A 241 7.98 -21.15 0.02
N PRO A 242 7.48 -20.63 -1.10
CA PRO A 242 6.76 -21.47 -2.06
C PRO A 242 7.77 -22.47 -2.64
N ALA A 243 7.53 -23.75 -2.38
CA ALA A 243 8.28 -24.83 -2.97
C ALA A 243 8.27 -24.66 -4.50
N LEU A 244 9.43 -24.38 -5.08
CA LEU A 244 9.67 -24.42 -6.49
C LEU A 244 9.32 -25.82 -7.00
N LEU A 245 8.29 -25.92 -7.82
CA LEU A 245 8.01 -27.07 -8.65
C LEU A 245 9.14 -27.23 -9.66
N ALA A 246 10.16 -28.01 -9.31
CA ALA A 246 11.12 -28.54 -10.23
C ALA A 246 10.88 -30.05 -10.32
N ARG A 247 10.22 -30.46 -11.39
CA ARG A 247 10.48 -31.74 -12.08
C ARG A 247 9.73 -31.75 -13.40
N SER A 248 10.40 -31.27 -14.45
CA SER A 248 10.11 -31.70 -15.82
C SER A 248 10.74 -33.07 -16.01
N GLU A 249 9.93 -34.12 -16.01
CA GLU A 249 10.35 -35.44 -16.50
C GLU A 249 10.50 -35.40 -18.03
N HIS A 250 11.72 -35.65 -18.48
CA HIS A 250 12.07 -35.89 -19.84
C HIS A 250 11.37 -37.20 -20.31
N VAL A 251 10.40 -37.06 -21.18
CA VAL A 251 9.91 -38.17 -21.99
C VAL A 251 10.88 -38.30 -23.18
N ARG A 252 11.63 -39.37 -23.25
CA ARG A 252 12.41 -39.79 -24.44
C ARG A 252 11.43 -40.33 -25.48
N PRO A 253 11.57 -39.97 -26.75
CA PRO A 253 10.85 -40.67 -27.81
C PRO A 253 11.51 -42.03 -28.05
N ASP A 254 10.72 -43.09 -27.99
CA ASP A 254 11.06 -44.45 -28.37
C ASP A 254 11.15 -44.51 -29.91
N GLN A 255 12.24 -45.07 -30.39
CA GLN A 255 12.44 -45.41 -31.81
C GLN A 255 12.01 -46.86 -32.01
N GLY A 256 11.02 -47.06 -32.89
CA GLY A 256 10.60 -48.33 -33.45
C GLY A 256 9.87 -48.06 -34.75
#